data_56f5bd7fcf164b17fe1846fda270fc25
#
_entry.id   56f5bd7fcf164b17fe1846fda270fc25
#
_cell.length_a   1.000
_cell.length_b   1.000
_cell.length_c   1.000
_cell.angle_alpha   90.00
_cell.angle_beta   90.00
_cell.angle_gamma   90.00
#
_symmetry.space_group_name_H-M   'P 1'
#
loop_
_entity.id
_entity.type
_entity.pdbx_description
1 polymer ?
#
loop_
_entity_poly.entity_id
_entity_poly.type
_entity_poly.pdbx_seq_one_letter_code
_entity_poly.pdbx_strand_id
1 'polypeptide(L)'
;MMTTSRRLAAVVLFVSVGLGPVSVARADDPPGSAGDAAPPPAIDSNAPGLMLPDGATLAPAKVLDIKQIVEEEGGEQRRQDTNVDVTFALQAEVLFPKNSAKLTPAANARIAAIAAEIKKLGSGRVRVFGFTDNLGTYAHGLKLSKERAVAVQQVLARSLDQGTTFDIRGYSEDYPIADNATEEGRKKNRRVEISFPRTTPPVTP
;
A
#
# COMPACT_ATOMS: atom_id res chain seq x y z
N MET A 1 -58.39 27.12 34.02
CA MET A 1 -58.20 27.80 35.27
C MET A 1 -56.78 27.58 35.72
N MET A 2 -56.07 28.65 35.95
CA MET A 2 -54.73 28.84 36.52
C MET A 2 -53.55 28.08 35.87
N THR A 3 -52.96 28.73 34.92
CA THR A 3 -51.63 28.52 34.36
C THR A 3 -50.54 28.99 35.29
N THR A 4 -49.63 28.13 35.72
CA THR A 4 -48.45 28.55 36.50
C THR A 4 -47.22 28.44 35.61
N SER A 5 -46.77 29.62 35.18
CA SER A 5 -45.56 29.83 34.41
C SER A 5 -44.32 29.71 35.30
N ARG A 6 -43.46 28.73 35.13
CA ARG A 6 -42.14 28.65 35.77
C ARG A 6 -41.08 29.26 34.84
N ARG A 7 -40.56 30.42 35.21
CA ARG A 7 -39.41 31.05 34.57
C ARG A 7 -38.13 30.34 35.04
N LEU A 8 -37.40 29.73 34.11
CA LEU A 8 -36.03 29.28 34.34
C LEU A 8 -35.08 30.44 34.04
N ALA A 9 -34.31 30.83 35.05
CA ALA A 9 -33.21 31.79 34.90
C ALA A 9 -31.99 31.08 34.27
N ALA A 10 -31.53 31.57 33.13
CA ALA A 10 -30.29 31.14 32.51
C ALA A 10 -29.12 31.91 33.14
N VAL A 11 -28.22 31.18 33.79
CA VAL A 11 -26.92 31.69 34.24
C VAL A 11 -25.98 31.66 33.05
N VAL A 12 -25.59 32.83 32.55
CA VAL A 12 -24.57 32.98 31.50
C VAL A 12 -23.21 33.06 32.17
N LEU A 13 -22.42 32.03 32.03
CA LEU A 13 -21.02 32.01 32.45
C LEU A 13 -20.16 32.57 31.30
N PHE A 14 -19.62 33.75 31.47
CA PHE A 14 -18.62 34.30 30.53
C PHE A 14 -17.28 33.66 30.79
N VAL A 15 -16.83 32.79 29.87
CA VAL A 15 -15.44 32.38 29.77
C VAL A 15 -14.77 33.27 28.74
N SER A 16 -13.90 34.18 29.19
CA SER A 16 -13.03 34.98 28.33
C SER A 16 -11.90 34.10 27.78
N VAL A 17 -12.07 33.61 26.55
CA VAL A 17 -10.97 33.01 25.81
C VAL A 17 -10.24 34.11 25.07
N GLY A 18 -8.95 34.28 25.38
CA GLY A 18 -8.08 35.23 24.72
C GLY A 18 -7.95 34.91 23.22
N LEU A 19 -8.37 35.82 22.37
CA LEU A 19 -8.09 35.78 20.95
C LEU A 19 -6.61 36.11 20.71
N GLY A 20 -5.81 35.10 20.42
CA GLY A 20 -4.56 35.32 19.70
C GLY A 20 -4.88 35.65 18.22
N PRO A 21 -4.01 36.36 17.50
CA PRO A 21 -4.29 36.74 16.12
C PRO A 21 -4.38 35.49 15.26
N VAL A 22 -5.56 35.16 14.76
CA VAL A 22 -5.76 34.18 13.72
C VAL A 22 -5.36 34.84 12.40
N SER A 23 -4.22 34.44 11.86
CA SER A 23 -3.83 34.78 10.48
C SER A 23 -4.82 34.15 9.51
N VAL A 24 -5.68 34.95 8.94
CA VAL A 24 -6.59 34.56 7.87
C VAL A 24 -5.73 34.38 6.60
N ALA A 25 -5.53 33.16 6.18
CA ALA A 25 -4.95 32.89 4.87
C ALA A 25 -5.88 33.45 3.79
N ARG A 26 -5.38 34.40 2.99
CA ARG A 26 -6.08 34.92 1.82
C ARG A 26 -6.10 33.84 0.73
N ALA A 27 -7.28 33.62 0.16
CA ALA A 27 -7.54 32.63 -0.87
C ALA A 27 -7.04 33.03 -2.28
N ASP A 28 -6.11 33.98 -2.40
CA ASP A 28 -5.62 34.52 -3.67
C ASP A 28 -4.13 34.32 -3.92
N ASP A 29 -3.45 33.42 -3.16
CA ASP A 29 -2.06 33.07 -3.51
C ASP A 29 -2.07 32.05 -4.64
N PRO A 30 -1.39 32.32 -5.79
CA PRO A 30 -1.25 31.36 -6.86
C PRO A 30 -0.50 30.12 -6.38
N PRO A 31 -0.86 28.90 -6.85
CA PRO A 31 -0.13 27.69 -6.50
C PRO A 31 1.29 27.76 -7.09
N GLY A 32 2.28 28.02 -6.24
CA GLY A 32 3.69 28.14 -6.66
C GLY A 32 4.52 29.17 -5.92
N SER A 33 3.94 29.96 -5.01
CA SER A 33 4.73 30.79 -4.08
C SER A 33 5.36 29.85 -3.05
N ALA A 34 6.59 29.42 -3.31
CA ALA A 34 7.45 28.79 -2.31
C ALA A 34 7.66 29.84 -1.21
N GLY A 35 6.89 29.72 -0.10
CA GLY A 35 7.22 30.43 1.11
C GLY A 35 8.69 30.19 1.43
N ASP A 36 9.40 31.23 1.86
CA ASP A 36 10.80 31.22 2.26
C ASP A 36 11.10 29.95 3.08
N ALA A 37 11.52 28.89 2.38
CA ALA A 37 12.08 27.73 3.04
C ALA A 37 13.36 28.23 3.72
N ALA A 38 13.37 28.19 5.05
CA ALA A 38 14.59 28.46 5.78
C ALA A 38 15.75 27.72 5.12
N PRO A 39 16.90 28.35 4.87
CA PRO A 39 18.02 27.67 4.25
C PRO A 39 18.32 26.40 5.06
N PRO A 40 18.65 25.28 4.40
CA PRO A 40 18.98 24.07 5.10
C PRO A 40 20.06 24.35 6.14
N PRO A 41 20.01 23.72 7.32
CA PRO A 41 21.00 23.96 8.38
C PRO A 41 22.40 23.76 7.80
N ALA A 42 23.28 24.72 8.00
CA ALA A 42 24.67 24.63 7.60
C ALA A 42 25.32 23.47 8.39
N ILE A 43 25.79 22.47 7.66
CA ILE A 43 26.52 21.35 8.28
C ILE A 43 27.97 21.78 8.40
N ASP A 44 28.50 21.82 9.63
CA ASP A 44 29.92 22.00 9.85
C ASP A 44 30.68 20.76 9.35
N SER A 45 31.36 20.90 8.22
CA SER A 45 32.16 19.84 7.62
C SER A 45 33.33 19.37 8.51
N ASN A 46 33.68 20.15 9.54
CA ASN A 46 34.76 19.83 10.49
C ASN A 46 34.18 19.27 11.83
N ALA A 47 32.87 19.03 11.94
CA ALA A 47 32.31 18.47 13.15
C ALA A 47 32.98 17.12 13.48
N PRO A 48 33.43 16.90 14.74
CA PRO A 48 34.19 15.69 15.11
C PRO A 48 33.50 14.36 14.78
N GLY A 49 32.16 14.34 14.70
CA GLY A 49 31.36 13.17 14.35
C GLY A 49 31.26 12.88 12.85
N LEU A 50 31.76 13.79 11.99
CA LEU A 50 31.72 13.64 10.52
C LEU A 50 33.09 13.26 9.94
N MET A 51 34.14 13.24 10.77
CA MET A 51 35.48 12.87 10.33
C MET A 51 35.67 11.36 10.38
N LEU A 52 36.16 10.81 9.29
CA LEU A 52 36.61 9.42 9.27
C LEU A 52 37.95 9.29 10.00
N PRO A 53 38.17 8.22 10.79
CA PRO A 53 39.51 7.91 11.33
C PRO A 53 40.54 7.79 10.20
N ASP A 54 41.80 8.07 10.52
CA ASP A 54 42.89 7.94 9.57
C ASP A 54 42.94 6.54 8.94
N GLY A 55 42.93 6.47 7.61
CA GLY A 55 42.95 5.21 6.86
C GLY A 55 41.58 4.58 6.63
N ALA A 56 40.50 5.14 7.14
CA ALA A 56 39.17 4.68 6.84
C ALA A 56 38.66 5.23 5.51
N THR A 57 38.02 4.39 4.70
CA THR A 57 37.34 4.78 3.48
C THR A 57 35.83 4.61 3.65
N LEU A 58 35.05 5.55 3.12
CA LEU A 58 33.60 5.39 3.07
C LEU A 58 33.26 4.18 2.18
N ALA A 59 32.37 3.32 2.67
CA ALA A 59 31.78 2.30 1.83
C ALA A 59 31.06 2.99 0.66
N PRO A 60 31.04 2.38 -0.55
CA PRO A 60 30.29 2.94 -1.67
C PRO A 60 28.84 3.22 -1.27
N ALA A 61 28.35 4.38 -1.66
CA ALA A 61 26.99 4.80 -1.34
C ALA A 61 25.99 3.73 -1.84
N LYS A 62 25.23 3.14 -0.90
CA LYS A 62 24.14 2.23 -1.22
C LYS A 62 22.88 3.05 -1.41
N VAL A 63 22.42 3.18 -2.64
CA VAL A 63 21.10 3.75 -2.91
C VAL A 63 20.08 2.77 -2.32
N LEU A 64 19.35 3.22 -1.29
CA LEU A 64 18.22 2.47 -0.77
C LEU A 64 17.13 2.43 -1.83
N ASP A 65 16.53 1.25 -2.05
CA ASP A 65 15.42 1.10 -2.99
C ASP A 65 14.27 2.05 -2.63
N ILE A 66 13.92 2.92 -3.57
CA ILE A 66 12.71 3.74 -3.45
C ILE A 66 11.52 2.82 -3.68
N LYS A 67 10.66 2.72 -2.68
CA LYS A 67 9.44 1.94 -2.73
C LYS A 67 8.26 2.88 -2.92
N GLN A 68 7.68 2.92 -4.12
CA GLN A 68 6.45 3.64 -4.40
C GLN A 68 5.27 2.71 -4.14
N ILE A 69 4.29 3.16 -3.35
CA ILE A 69 3.07 2.43 -3.05
C ILE A 69 1.88 3.27 -3.50
N VAL A 70 1.02 2.68 -4.32
CA VAL A 70 -0.26 3.25 -4.75
C VAL A 70 -1.34 2.26 -4.33
N GLU A 71 -2.32 2.72 -3.57
CA GLU A 71 -3.47 1.92 -3.12
C GLU A 71 -4.75 2.57 -3.69
N GLU A 72 -5.65 1.77 -4.25
CA GLU A 72 -6.96 2.25 -4.70
C GLU A 72 -7.81 2.67 -3.48
N GLU A 73 -8.67 3.67 -3.67
CA GLU A 73 -9.66 4.06 -2.68
C GLU A 73 -10.55 2.84 -2.35
N GLY A 74 -10.62 2.47 -1.06
CA GLY A 74 -11.25 1.21 -0.63
C GLY A 74 -10.29 0.04 -0.44
N GLY A 75 -9.02 0.16 -0.83
CA GLY A 75 -7.97 -0.83 -0.57
C GLY A 75 -8.09 -2.13 -1.37
N GLU A 76 -8.94 -2.18 -2.40
CA GLU A 76 -9.19 -3.39 -3.20
C GLU A 76 -7.96 -3.88 -3.95
N GLN A 77 -7.12 -2.94 -4.40
CA GLN A 77 -5.87 -3.20 -5.07
C GLN A 77 -4.78 -2.27 -4.53
N ARG A 78 -3.62 -2.84 -4.28
CA ARG A 78 -2.41 -2.11 -3.90
C ARG A 78 -1.31 -2.45 -4.89
N ARG A 79 -0.69 -1.43 -5.46
CA ARG A 79 0.51 -1.56 -6.30
C ARG A 79 1.73 -1.09 -5.54
N GLN A 80 2.79 -1.86 -5.61
CA GLN A 80 4.09 -1.52 -5.06
C GLN A 80 5.14 -1.66 -6.13
N ASP A 81 5.80 -0.55 -6.43
CA ASP A 81 6.91 -0.48 -7.38
C ASP A 81 8.22 -0.29 -6.61
N THR A 82 9.20 -1.12 -6.92
CA THR A 82 10.59 -0.97 -6.51
C THR A 82 11.46 -0.81 -7.75
N ASN A 83 12.76 -0.58 -7.56
CA ASN A 83 13.72 -0.51 -8.69
C ASN A 83 13.83 -1.85 -9.44
N VAL A 84 13.52 -2.97 -8.79
CA VAL A 84 13.73 -4.32 -9.33
C VAL A 84 12.45 -5.10 -9.57
N ASP A 85 11.39 -4.85 -8.81
CA ASP A 85 10.15 -5.61 -8.84
C ASP A 85 8.91 -4.71 -8.87
N VAL A 86 7.86 -5.20 -9.51
CA VAL A 86 6.49 -4.66 -9.41
C VAL A 86 5.64 -5.71 -8.71
N THR A 87 4.86 -5.31 -7.70
CA THR A 87 3.94 -6.18 -6.97
C THR A 87 2.54 -5.59 -6.95
N PHE A 88 1.56 -6.38 -7.35
CA PHE A 88 0.13 -6.10 -7.19
C PHE A 88 -0.42 -7.00 -6.08
N ALA A 89 -1.02 -6.43 -5.06
CA ALA A 89 -1.79 -7.14 -4.05
C ALA A 89 -3.28 -6.85 -4.26
N LEU A 90 -4.05 -7.89 -4.48
CA LEU A 90 -5.49 -7.85 -4.73
C LEU A 90 -6.21 -8.49 -3.54
N GLN A 91 -7.21 -7.81 -2.97
CA GLN A 91 -8.03 -8.38 -1.91
C GLN A 91 -8.84 -9.58 -2.41
N ALA A 92 -8.93 -10.62 -1.58
CA ALA A 92 -9.57 -11.87 -1.98
C ALA A 92 -11.09 -11.70 -2.23
N GLU A 93 -11.76 -10.79 -1.53
CA GLU A 93 -13.19 -10.53 -1.72
C GLU A 93 -13.53 -9.95 -3.10
N VAL A 94 -12.59 -9.24 -3.71
CA VAL A 94 -12.75 -8.70 -5.07
C VAL A 94 -12.62 -9.79 -6.12
N LEU A 95 -11.76 -10.77 -5.83
CA LEU A 95 -11.45 -11.84 -6.76
C LEU A 95 -12.39 -13.03 -6.65
N PHE A 96 -12.78 -13.39 -5.43
CA PHE A 96 -13.45 -14.66 -5.11
C PHE A 96 -14.66 -14.47 -4.20
N PRO A 97 -15.71 -15.30 -4.33
CA PRO A 97 -16.71 -15.46 -3.28
C PRO A 97 -16.07 -16.00 -1.99
N LYS A 98 -16.77 -15.82 -0.87
CA LYS A 98 -16.32 -16.32 0.44
C LYS A 98 -15.99 -17.82 0.40
N ASN A 99 -14.87 -18.21 0.99
CA ASN A 99 -14.35 -19.58 1.04
C ASN A 99 -14.25 -20.28 -0.33
N SER A 100 -14.00 -19.52 -1.39
CA SER A 100 -13.91 -20.04 -2.76
C SER A 100 -12.59 -19.63 -3.41
N ALA A 101 -12.13 -20.44 -4.35
CA ALA A 101 -11.06 -20.13 -5.29
C ALA A 101 -11.59 -19.93 -6.73
N LYS A 102 -12.93 -19.85 -6.92
CA LYS A 102 -13.54 -19.60 -8.22
C LYS A 102 -13.55 -18.10 -8.49
N LEU A 103 -12.86 -17.66 -9.55
CA LEU A 103 -12.80 -16.25 -9.92
C LEU A 103 -14.16 -15.73 -10.39
N THR A 104 -14.46 -14.48 -10.03
CA THR A 104 -15.60 -13.73 -10.57
C THR A 104 -15.30 -13.21 -11.97
N PRO A 105 -16.31 -12.88 -12.80
CA PRO A 105 -16.07 -12.25 -14.12
C PRO A 105 -15.29 -10.93 -14.01
N ALA A 106 -15.57 -10.11 -13.00
CA ALA A 106 -14.86 -8.85 -12.74
C ALA A 106 -13.38 -9.07 -12.38
N ALA A 107 -13.08 -10.15 -11.62
CA ALA A 107 -11.70 -10.53 -11.30
C ALA A 107 -10.88 -10.85 -12.56
N ASN A 108 -11.47 -11.52 -13.54
CA ASN A 108 -10.79 -11.84 -14.78
C ASN A 108 -10.33 -10.58 -15.54
N ALA A 109 -11.15 -9.52 -15.57
CA ALA A 109 -10.78 -8.25 -16.19
C ALA A 109 -9.61 -7.56 -15.46
N ARG A 110 -9.61 -7.55 -14.11
CA ARG A 110 -8.51 -6.99 -13.31
C ARG A 110 -7.21 -7.78 -13.54
N ILE A 111 -7.25 -9.11 -13.54
CA ILE A 111 -6.08 -9.95 -13.80
C ILE A 111 -5.56 -9.76 -15.22
N ALA A 112 -6.45 -9.59 -16.21
CA ALA A 112 -6.06 -9.31 -17.59
C ALA A 112 -5.34 -7.94 -17.73
N ALA A 113 -5.77 -6.92 -17.00
CA ALA A 113 -5.08 -5.63 -16.96
C ALA A 113 -3.66 -5.76 -16.38
N ILE A 114 -3.48 -6.55 -15.31
CA ILE A 114 -2.15 -6.85 -14.76
C ILE A 114 -1.31 -7.64 -15.77
N ALA A 115 -1.88 -8.59 -16.50
CA ALA A 115 -1.16 -9.32 -17.55
C ALA A 115 -0.66 -8.39 -18.66
N ALA A 116 -1.44 -7.37 -19.05
CA ALA A 116 -1.01 -6.36 -20.00
C ALA A 116 0.18 -5.54 -19.47
N GLU A 117 0.19 -5.21 -18.18
CA GLU A 117 1.33 -4.52 -17.55
C GLU A 117 2.58 -5.40 -17.50
N ILE A 118 2.44 -6.69 -17.17
CA ILE A 118 3.54 -7.67 -17.21
C ILE A 118 4.18 -7.72 -18.60
N LYS A 119 3.37 -7.79 -19.66
CA LYS A 119 3.85 -7.75 -21.05
C LYS A 119 4.59 -6.47 -21.38
N LYS A 120 4.03 -5.32 -20.99
CA LYS A 120 4.63 -4.00 -21.22
C LYS A 120 6.01 -3.87 -20.58
N LEU A 121 6.20 -4.46 -19.39
CA LEU A 121 7.47 -4.44 -18.66
C LEU A 121 8.41 -5.59 -19.05
N GLY A 122 7.99 -6.49 -19.94
CA GLY A 122 8.82 -7.52 -20.55
C GLY A 122 9.25 -8.63 -19.59
N SER A 123 8.48 -8.95 -18.55
CA SER A 123 8.85 -9.96 -17.57
C SER A 123 8.56 -11.37 -18.04
N GLY A 124 9.60 -12.24 -18.06
CA GLY A 124 9.48 -13.68 -18.32
C GLY A 124 9.22 -14.53 -17.06
N ARG A 125 9.18 -13.95 -15.87
CA ARG A 125 8.95 -14.66 -14.61
C ARG A 125 7.92 -13.95 -13.75
N VAL A 126 6.92 -14.68 -13.28
CA VAL A 126 5.82 -14.15 -12.46
C VAL A 126 5.68 -15.01 -11.21
N ARG A 127 5.58 -14.38 -10.04
CA ARG A 127 5.28 -15.00 -8.76
C ARG A 127 3.83 -14.72 -8.40
N VAL A 128 3.07 -15.73 -8.01
CA VAL A 128 1.68 -15.62 -7.60
C VAL A 128 1.52 -16.27 -6.23
N PHE A 129 1.32 -15.46 -5.21
CA PHE A 129 1.25 -15.91 -3.83
C PHE A 129 -0.11 -15.59 -3.22
N GLY A 130 -0.72 -16.60 -2.56
CA GLY A 130 -1.99 -16.45 -1.87
C GLY A 130 -1.80 -16.41 -0.37
N PHE A 131 -2.62 -15.60 0.30
CA PHE A 131 -2.63 -15.43 1.76
C PHE A 131 -4.06 -15.45 2.30
N THR A 132 -4.22 -15.83 3.57
CA THR A 132 -5.48 -15.76 4.31
C THR A 132 -5.31 -14.89 5.56
N ASP A 133 -6.41 -14.66 6.26
CA ASP A 133 -6.38 -14.21 7.64
C ASP A 133 -6.11 -15.40 8.59
N ASN A 134 -6.15 -15.15 9.90
CA ASN A 134 -5.93 -16.14 10.95
C ASN A 134 -7.22 -16.85 11.39
N LEU A 135 -8.31 -16.78 10.63
CA LEU A 135 -9.57 -17.46 10.98
C LEU A 135 -9.61 -18.86 10.37
N GLY A 136 -9.89 -19.84 11.23
CA GLY A 136 -9.98 -21.25 10.84
C GLY A 136 -8.70 -22.02 11.14
N THR A 137 -8.47 -23.11 10.41
CA THR A 137 -7.26 -23.92 10.59
C THR A 137 -6.19 -23.55 9.59
N TYR A 138 -4.93 -23.56 10.01
CA TYR A 138 -3.78 -23.31 9.13
C TYR A 138 -3.79 -24.18 7.88
N ALA A 139 -4.11 -25.48 8.02
CA ALA A 139 -4.15 -26.41 6.89
C ALA A 139 -5.23 -26.04 5.86
N HIS A 140 -6.42 -25.58 6.31
CA HIS A 140 -7.44 -25.07 5.41
C HIS A 140 -7.00 -23.79 4.72
N GLY A 141 -6.42 -22.84 5.45
CA GLY A 141 -5.87 -21.61 4.92
C GLY A 141 -4.79 -21.88 3.87
N LEU A 142 -3.88 -22.81 4.15
CA LEU A 142 -2.80 -23.20 3.23
C LEU A 142 -3.36 -23.76 1.89
N LYS A 143 -4.35 -24.65 1.97
CA LYS A 143 -5.03 -25.20 0.79
C LYS A 143 -5.73 -24.09 0.00
N LEU A 144 -6.56 -23.28 0.66
CA LEU A 144 -7.36 -22.23 0.03
C LEU A 144 -6.48 -21.15 -0.62
N SER A 145 -5.44 -20.69 0.08
CA SER A 145 -4.50 -19.68 -0.42
C SER A 145 -3.77 -20.18 -1.67
N LYS A 146 -3.35 -21.45 -1.70
CA LYS A 146 -2.73 -22.07 -2.87
C LYS A 146 -3.70 -22.22 -4.04
N GLU A 147 -4.93 -22.67 -3.79
CA GLU A 147 -5.96 -22.82 -4.83
C GLU A 147 -6.29 -21.47 -5.48
N ARG A 148 -6.38 -20.38 -4.68
CA ARG A 148 -6.57 -19.02 -5.16
C ARG A 148 -5.42 -18.53 -6.02
N ALA A 149 -4.18 -18.78 -5.60
CA ALA A 149 -3.01 -18.44 -6.39
C ALA A 149 -2.97 -19.19 -7.74
N VAL A 150 -3.34 -20.47 -7.75
CA VAL A 150 -3.47 -21.28 -8.98
C VAL A 150 -4.55 -20.72 -9.90
N ALA A 151 -5.72 -20.34 -9.38
CA ALA A 151 -6.79 -19.78 -10.17
C ALA A 151 -6.39 -18.46 -10.87
N VAL A 152 -5.68 -17.58 -10.17
CA VAL A 152 -5.13 -16.35 -10.73
C VAL A 152 -4.06 -16.65 -11.79
N GLN A 153 -3.15 -17.56 -11.51
CA GLN A 153 -2.11 -17.98 -12.47
C GLN A 153 -2.71 -18.51 -13.77
N GLN A 154 -3.77 -19.31 -13.71
CA GLN A 154 -4.43 -19.83 -14.91
C GLN A 154 -4.96 -18.74 -15.85
N VAL A 155 -5.47 -17.63 -15.28
CA VAL A 155 -5.92 -16.48 -16.09
C VAL A 155 -4.72 -15.73 -16.67
N LEU A 156 -3.68 -15.48 -15.87
CA LEU A 156 -2.43 -14.88 -16.35
C LEU A 156 -1.80 -15.68 -17.48
N ALA A 157 -1.73 -17.01 -17.34
CA ALA A 157 -1.11 -17.90 -18.33
C ALA A 157 -1.83 -17.90 -19.70
N ARG A 158 -3.15 -17.63 -19.72
CA ARG A 158 -3.90 -17.47 -20.99
C ARG A 158 -3.58 -16.15 -21.70
N SER A 159 -3.14 -15.16 -20.94
CA SER A 159 -2.87 -13.82 -21.44
C SER A 159 -1.39 -13.56 -21.71
N LEU A 160 -0.50 -14.28 -21.06
CA LEU A 160 0.96 -14.12 -21.18
C LEU A 160 1.56 -15.08 -22.20
N ASP A 161 2.80 -14.82 -22.58
CA ASP A 161 3.50 -15.64 -23.56
C ASP A 161 3.84 -17.03 -22.99
N GLN A 162 3.92 -18.05 -23.85
CA GLN A 162 4.18 -19.44 -23.45
C GLN A 162 5.54 -19.64 -22.74
N GLY A 163 6.48 -18.71 -22.93
CA GLY A 163 7.77 -18.72 -22.23
C GLY A 163 7.74 -18.17 -20.81
N THR A 164 6.59 -17.65 -20.34
CA THR A 164 6.47 -17.12 -18.99
C THR A 164 6.51 -18.23 -17.95
N THR A 165 7.42 -18.12 -16.98
CA THR A 165 7.54 -19.04 -15.86
C THR A 165 6.78 -18.54 -14.65
N PHE A 166 6.14 -19.45 -13.89
CA PHE A 166 5.34 -19.10 -12.72
C PHE A 166 5.88 -19.77 -11.45
N ASP A 167 6.06 -19.00 -10.37
CA ASP A 167 6.24 -19.50 -9.01
C ASP A 167 4.93 -19.29 -8.24
N ILE A 168 4.28 -20.39 -7.82
CA ILE A 168 2.94 -20.37 -7.23
C ILE A 168 3.02 -20.93 -5.81
N ARG A 169 2.62 -20.13 -4.80
CA ARG A 169 2.61 -20.55 -3.40
C ARG A 169 1.34 -20.11 -2.69
N GLY A 170 0.91 -20.92 -1.71
CA GLY A 170 -0.03 -20.52 -0.68
C GLY A 170 0.73 -20.42 0.64
N TYR A 171 0.46 -19.39 1.40
CA TYR A 171 1.13 -19.11 2.67
C TYR A 171 0.20 -19.11 3.88
N SER A 172 -1.09 -19.46 3.69
CA SER A 172 -2.07 -19.39 4.80
C SER A 172 -2.05 -18.00 5.45
N GLU A 173 -1.98 -17.96 6.76
CA GLU A 173 -1.90 -16.75 7.60
C GLU A 173 -0.49 -16.22 7.82
N ASP A 174 0.51 -16.86 7.21
CA ASP A 174 1.89 -16.39 7.29
C ASP A 174 2.04 -15.04 6.58
N TYR A 175 2.94 -14.20 7.07
CA TYR A 175 3.24 -12.87 6.50
C TYR A 175 2.04 -11.91 6.48
N PRO A 176 1.40 -11.63 7.62
CA PRO A 176 0.34 -10.64 7.70
C PRO A 176 0.88 -9.23 7.40
N ILE A 177 0.10 -8.43 6.67
CA ILE A 177 0.44 -7.03 6.36
C ILE A 177 -0.37 -6.03 7.19
N ALA A 178 -1.32 -6.54 7.98
CA ALA A 178 -2.16 -5.76 8.89
C ALA A 178 -2.54 -6.62 10.11
N ASP A 179 -3.06 -5.96 11.16
CA ASP A 179 -3.45 -6.63 12.39
C ASP A 179 -4.68 -7.54 12.17
N ASN A 180 -4.56 -8.82 12.49
CA ASN A 180 -5.64 -9.80 12.42
C ASN A 180 -6.73 -9.63 13.52
N ALA A 181 -6.51 -8.76 14.52
CA ALA A 181 -7.50 -8.48 15.55
C ALA A 181 -8.72 -7.73 14.99
N THR A 182 -8.53 -6.93 13.93
CA THR A 182 -9.61 -6.15 13.30
C THR A 182 -10.08 -6.79 11.99
N GLU A 183 -11.35 -6.57 11.60
CA GLU A 183 -11.84 -7.09 10.31
C GLU A 183 -11.18 -6.38 9.13
N GLU A 184 -10.91 -5.10 9.24
CA GLU A 184 -10.19 -4.32 8.24
C GLU A 184 -8.78 -4.89 8.00
N GLY A 185 -8.09 -5.26 9.08
CA GLY A 185 -6.78 -5.88 8.98
C GLY A 185 -6.83 -7.28 8.39
N ARG A 186 -7.80 -8.12 8.82
CA ARG A 186 -8.03 -9.44 8.21
C ARG A 186 -8.34 -9.34 6.72
N LYS A 187 -9.15 -8.36 6.32
CA LYS A 187 -9.48 -8.12 4.91
C LYS A 187 -8.22 -7.81 4.07
N LYS A 188 -7.28 -7.03 4.61
CA LYS A 188 -5.98 -6.78 3.96
C LYS A 188 -5.11 -8.02 3.89
N ASN A 189 -5.18 -8.90 4.91
CA ASN A 189 -4.41 -10.13 4.94
C ASN A 189 -4.97 -11.19 3.96
N ARG A 190 -6.28 -11.24 3.74
CA ARG A 190 -6.90 -12.08 2.69
C ARG A 190 -6.62 -11.50 1.31
N ARG A 191 -5.49 -11.85 0.71
CA ARG A 191 -5.02 -11.28 -0.56
C ARG A 191 -4.35 -12.30 -1.48
N VAL A 192 -4.23 -11.95 -2.75
CA VAL A 192 -3.32 -12.60 -3.70
C VAL A 192 -2.34 -11.56 -4.19
N GLU A 193 -1.06 -11.87 -4.11
CA GLU A 193 0.02 -11.05 -4.62
C GLU A 193 0.53 -11.59 -5.95
N ILE A 194 0.68 -10.71 -6.93
CA ILE A 194 1.29 -10.98 -8.24
C ILE A 194 2.52 -10.09 -8.31
N SER A 195 3.71 -10.69 -8.34
CA SER A 195 4.95 -9.92 -8.45
C SER A 195 5.83 -10.42 -9.59
N PHE A 196 6.53 -9.48 -10.22
CA PHE A 196 7.40 -9.78 -11.35
C PHE A 196 8.55 -8.76 -11.42
N PRO A 197 9.75 -9.18 -11.90
CA PRO A 197 10.87 -8.29 -12.04
C PRO A 197 10.64 -7.26 -13.16
N ARG A 198 11.14 -6.05 -12.94
CA ARG A 198 11.28 -5.06 -14.01
C ARG A 198 12.47 -5.41 -14.87
N THR A 199 12.24 -5.51 -16.19
CA THR A 199 13.34 -5.63 -17.16
C THR A 199 13.82 -4.26 -17.64
N THR A 200 12.99 -3.22 -17.48
CA THR A 200 13.34 -1.84 -17.80
C THR A 200 13.62 -1.06 -16.52
N PRO A 201 14.80 -0.45 -16.33
CA PRO A 201 15.06 0.43 -15.18
C PRO A 201 14.02 1.54 -15.11
N PRO A 202 13.66 2.02 -13.91
CA PRO A 202 12.82 3.20 -13.79
C PRO A 202 13.51 4.36 -14.52
N VAL A 203 12.75 5.06 -15.37
CA VAL A 203 13.24 6.28 -15.99
C VAL A 203 13.41 7.29 -14.85
N THR A 204 14.66 7.59 -14.51
CA THR A 204 14.97 8.69 -13.58
C THR A 204 14.64 9.99 -14.30
N PRO A 205 13.81 10.87 -13.72
CA PRO A 205 13.51 12.18 -14.28
C PRO A 205 14.74 13.09 -14.29
#